data_df957e8124f1303453d5060ac649054e
#
_entry.id   df957e8124f1303453d5060ac649054e
#
_cell.length_a   1.000
_cell.length_b   1.000
_cell.length_c   1.000
_cell.angle_alpha   90.00
_cell.angle_beta   90.00
_cell.angle_gamma   90.00
#
_symmetry.space_group_name_H-M   'P 1'
#
loop_
_entity.id
_entity.type
_entity.pdbx_description
1 polymer ?
#
loop_
_entity_poly.entity_id
_entity_poly.type
_entity_poly.pdbx_seq_one_letter_code
_entity_poly.pdbx_strand_id
1 'polypeptide(L)'
;SGLLAMAFACAGICYTGCEDDVVINTGNSDKLDTVDGVYGYVKSAAGARELTPISVFGDKVATGHLYFELSKAAEQDVTVTFKVDEDVLEAYNKKNGTSYKMYPADKLSLANGGTATIKAGEQKSASVELNINAGGTIGQTYAVAVSASANNGVEVSTNNQEYIYLVKPLAAIPESISKGDILTHCFVEVNDENILNMGEYTMKSDGKPFFDVVSIFAANINVDSKTGRVHVFCNDQVSFLLRNADKFIRPLQAKGIKVVMTILGNHDEAGMGNLSEAAAKDFAKELKAYLDIYGLDGIDFDDEYTSYNNSNPSPGFEKRSRANFARLVYECRQVFGKKLIGVYEYGSLDSPDGEVEGVKVGDIVDYMTYGYYQNQNPNGAFGREESHFENLPKSKYAPLPWKINDELNGGWSGFDKSKFQKVKDEGYGIQMFYNPKPLMYQYYVLLSEISEVLFDDGVEWSGKYWSRTGEAYQGKMLGYEDLVGEWKVTSSNSLFTYVDEEGNPRWWDWKGSQEFEKNVIIEKDEEGTGYVVYNWGTFPEITGKYP
;
A
#
# COMPACT_ATOMS: atom_id res chain seq x y z
N SER A 1 26.11 31.60 -45.62
CA SER A 1 25.53 31.79 -44.27
C SER A 1 24.24 30.97 -44.16
N GLY A 2 24.38 29.76 -43.68
CA GLY A 2 23.27 28.83 -43.45
C GLY A 2 23.02 28.67 -41.97
N LEU A 3 21.83 29.02 -41.50
CA LEU A 3 21.33 28.70 -40.19
C LEU A 3 20.96 27.21 -40.13
N LEU A 4 21.63 26.48 -39.28
CA LEU A 4 21.25 25.11 -38.91
C LEU A 4 20.29 25.22 -37.71
N ALA A 5 19.00 24.97 -37.94
CA ALA A 5 18.00 24.82 -36.87
C ALA A 5 18.07 23.38 -36.37
N MET A 6 18.62 23.17 -35.18
CA MET A 6 18.47 21.91 -34.44
C MET A 6 17.08 21.88 -33.79
N ALA A 7 16.20 21.07 -34.33
CA ALA A 7 14.96 20.69 -33.65
C ALA A 7 15.29 19.63 -32.58
N PHE A 8 15.22 20.01 -31.33
CA PHE A 8 15.16 19.06 -30.23
C PHE A 8 13.76 18.43 -30.22
N ALA A 9 13.67 17.20 -30.71
CA ALA A 9 12.52 16.36 -30.46
C ALA A 9 12.60 15.88 -28.99
N CYS A 10 11.85 16.51 -28.13
CA CYS A 10 11.51 15.93 -26.82
C CYS A 10 10.65 14.69 -27.09
N ALA A 11 11.26 13.52 -27.11
CA ALA A 11 10.54 12.27 -26.97
C ALA A 11 10.04 12.20 -25.53
N GLY A 12 8.83 12.67 -25.28
CA GLY A 12 8.08 12.37 -24.09
C GLY A 12 7.84 10.86 -24.07
N ILE A 13 8.59 10.15 -23.24
CA ILE A 13 8.27 8.77 -22.92
C ILE A 13 7.07 8.86 -21.96
N CYS A 14 5.87 8.82 -22.54
CA CYS A 14 4.67 8.49 -21.78
C CYS A 14 4.81 7.01 -21.36
N TYR A 15 5.22 6.77 -20.12
CA TYR A 15 4.97 5.49 -19.51
C TYR A 15 3.46 5.42 -19.21
N THR A 16 2.70 4.96 -20.20
CA THR A 16 1.37 4.42 -19.94
C THR A 16 1.56 3.20 -19.09
N GLY A 17 0.94 3.22 -17.89
CA GLY A 17 0.87 2.05 -17.02
C GLY A 17 0.48 0.83 -17.82
N CYS A 18 1.04 -0.32 -17.49
CA CYS A 18 0.71 -1.59 -18.14
C CYS A 18 -0.78 -1.89 -17.96
N GLU A 19 -1.62 -1.33 -18.84
CA GLU A 19 -2.82 -2.05 -19.24
C GLU A 19 -2.32 -3.30 -19.99
N ASP A 20 -2.76 -4.47 -19.56
CA ASP A 20 -2.47 -5.76 -20.20
C ASP A 20 -3.17 -5.86 -21.56
N ASP A 21 -2.92 -4.89 -22.45
CA ASP A 21 -3.25 -5.06 -23.85
C ASP A 21 -2.16 -5.93 -24.47
N VAL A 22 -2.50 -7.17 -24.72
CA VAL A 22 -1.69 -8.04 -25.56
C VAL A 22 -1.67 -7.45 -26.97
N VAL A 23 -0.71 -6.56 -27.22
CA VAL A 23 -0.43 -6.12 -28.58
C VAL A 23 0.34 -7.24 -29.25
N ILE A 24 -0.33 -8.04 -30.05
CA ILE A 24 0.31 -8.97 -30.97
C ILE A 24 0.92 -8.11 -32.07
N ASN A 25 2.19 -7.71 -31.87
CA ASN A 25 2.93 -6.99 -32.89
C ASN A 25 3.49 -8.02 -33.89
N THR A 26 2.81 -8.17 -35.00
CA THR A 26 3.23 -9.02 -36.12
C THR A 26 4.32 -8.41 -36.98
N GLY A 27 4.87 -7.26 -36.63
CA GLY A 27 6.04 -6.67 -37.32
C GLY A 27 5.80 -6.19 -38.77
N ASN A 28 4.57 -6.20 -39.27
CA ASN A 28 4.23 -5.74 -40.61
C ASN A 28 2.81 -5.13 -40.58
N SER A 29 2.74 -3.81 -40.65
CA SER A 29 1.49 -3.04 -40.53
C SER A 29 0.47 -3.30 -41.69
N ASP A 30 0.87 -3.98 -42.73
CA ASP A 30 0.06 -4.23 -43.92
C ASP A 30 -0.69 -5.59 -43.90
N LYS A 31 -0.46 -6.38 -42.88
CA LYS A 31 -1.18 -7.64 -42.63
C LYS A 31 -1.64 -7.68 -41.18
N LEU A 32 -2.69 -6.98 -40.84
CA LEU A 32 -3.58 -7.39 -39.74
C LEU A 32 -4.27 -8.67 -40.19
N ASP A 33 -3.54 -9.80 -40.13
CA ASP A 33 -4.17 -11.09 -40.23
C ASP A 33 -5.15 -11.16 -39.06
N THR A 34 -6.42 -11.26 -39.37
CA THR A 34 -7.43 -11.62 -38.37
C THR A 34 -6.96 -12.91 -37.74
N VAL A 35 -6.70 -12.86 -36.42
CA VAL A 35 -6.32 -14.06 -35.67
C VAL A 35 -7.55 -14.96 -35.68
N ASP A 36 -7.59 -15.93 -36.58
CA ASP A 36 -8.74 -16.84 -36.78
C ASP A 36 -8.90 -17.84 -35.62
N GLY A 37 -7.85 -18.02 -34.77
CA GLY A 37 -7.83 -18.93 -33.64
C GLY A 37 -8.34 -18.32 -32.32
N VAL A 38 -8.71 -19.17 -31.37
CA VAL A 38 -8.91 -18.81 -29.96
C VAL A 38 -7.61 -19.13 -29.23
N TYR A 39 -6.96 -18.10 -28.71
CA TYR A 39 -5.74 -18.24 -27.93
C TYR A 39 -6.03 -18.10 -26.45
N GLY A 40 -5.32 -18.84 -25.64
CA GLY A 40 -5.42 -18.78 -24.20
C GLY A 40 -4.08 -18.45 -23.53
N TYR A 41 -4.16 -17.84 -22.36
CA TYR A 41 -3.04 -17.30 -21.62
C TYR A 41 -3.10 -17.77 -20.18
N VAL A 42 -1.96 -18.21 -19.61
CA VAL A 42 -1.83 -18.48 -18.19
C VAL A 42 -1.54 -17.15 -17.47
N LYS A 43 -2.33 -16.85 -16.46
CA LYS A 43 -2.20 -15.63 -15.65
C LYS A 43 -2.30 -15.93 -14.16
N SER A 44 -1.77 -15.05 -13.34
CA SER A 44 -2.03 -15.01 -11.89
C SER A 44 -3.06 -13.93 -11.57
N ALA A 45 -3.91 -14.20 -10.58
CA ALA A 45 -4.93 -13.26 -10.13
C ALA A 45 -4.34 -12.01 -9.45
N ALA A 46 -3.09 -12.10 -9.02
CA ALA A 46 -2.29 -10.97 -8.54
C ALA A 46 -0.83 -11.19 -8.93
N GLY A 47 -0.07 -10.12 -9.10
CA GLY A 47 1.34 -10.18 -9.44
C GLY A 47 1.68 -9.68 -10.84
N ALA A 48 2.95 -9.80 -11.21
CA ALA A 48 3.44 -9.43 -12.53
C ALA A 48 3.00 -10.44 -13.59
N ARG A 49 3.20 -10.09 -14.86
CA ARG A 49 2.69 -10.86 -16.00
C ARG A 49 3.16 -12.31 -16.09
N GLU A 50 4.43 -12.58 -15.78
CA GLU A 50 5.04 -13.89 -16.02
C GLU A 50 5.64 -14.52 -14.76
N LEU A 51 5.96 -13.69 -13.76
CA LEU A 51 6.71 -14.10 -12.59
C LEU A 51 6.37 -13.24 -11.38
N THR A 52 6.12 -13.89 -10.24
CA THR A 52 5.84 -13.20 -8.98
C THR A 52 6.52 -13.86 -7.79
N PRO A 53 7.16 -13.10 -6.88
CA PRO A 53 7.67 -13.62 -5.62
C PRO A 53 6.53 -14.01 -4.69
N ILE A 54 6.67 -15.13 -4.00
CA ILE A 54 5.76 -15.60 -2.96
C ILE A 54 6.57 -16.16 -1.77
N SER A 55 6.16 -15.82 -0.54
CA SER A 55 6.88 -16.25 0.66
C SER A 55 6.10 -17.31 1.42
N VAL A 56 6.81 -18.34 1.89
CA VAL A 56 6.28 -19.40 2.77
C VAL A 56 6.81 -19.15 4.19
N PHE A 57 5.94 -18.83 5.13
CA PHE A 57 6.31 -18.44 6.49
C PHE A 57 6.20 -19.60 7.48
N GLY A 58 7.33 -20.04 8.03
CA GLY A 58 7.36 -21.13 9.01
C GLY A 58 6.71 -22.39 8.44
N ASP A 59 5.66 -22.85 9.09
CA ASP A 59 4.84 -24.01 8.71
C ASP A 59 3.55 -23.64 7.95
N LYS A 60 3.33 -22.36 7.64
CA LYS A 60 2.12 -21.91 6.95
C LYS A 60 2.18 -22.28 5.47
N VAL A 61 0.99 -22.47 4.88
CA VAL A 61 0.82 -22.65 3.45
C VAL A 61 0.78 -21.29 2.78
N ALA A 62 1.56 -21.09 1.71
CA ALA A 62 1.38 -19.98 0.78
C ALA A 62 0.51 -20.44 -0.39
N THR A 63 -0.28 -19.54 -0.96
CA THR A 63 -1.22 -19.87 -2.02
C THR A 63 -1.04 -18.94 -3.22
N GLY A 64 -0.71 -19.51 -4.37
CA GLY A 64 -0.77 -18.82 -5.66
C GLY A 64 -2.15 -19.02 -6.29
N HIS A 65 -2.62 -18.03 -7.07
CA HIS A 65 -3.94 -18.05 -7.69
C HIS A 65 -3.80 -17.92 -9.20
N LEU A 66 -3.96 -19.02 -9.92
CA LEU A 66 -3.81 -19.11 -11.37
C LEU A 66 -5.16 -19.12 -12.07
N TYR A 67 -5.26 -18.51 -13.23
CA TYR A 67 -6.41 -18.62 -14.11
C TYR A 67 -5.97 -18.62 -15.57
N PHE A 68 -6.90 -18.99 -16.44
CA PHE A 68 -6.69 -19.01 -17.88
C PHE A 68 -7.65 -18.04 -18.55
N GLU A 69 -7.14 -17.21 -19.43
CA GLU A 69 -7.92 -16.20 -20.13
C GLU A 69 -7.83 -16.41 -21.64
N LEU A 70 -8.98 -16.30 -22.32
CA LEU A 70 -9.09 -16.45 -23.77
C LEU A 70 -9.01 -15.10 -24.47
N SER A 71 -8.49 -15.08 -25.70
CA SER A 71 -8.43 -13.89 -26.56
C SER A 71 -9.85 -13.40 -26.96
N LYS A 72 -10.85 -14.25 -26.92
CA LYS A 72 -12.28 -13.95 -27.17
C LYS A 72 -13.17 -14.90 -26.37
N ALA A 73 -14.44 -14.53 -26.19
CA ALA A 73 -15.40 -15.36 -25.47
C ALA A 73 -15.47 -16.79 -26.04
N ALA A 74 -15.57 -17.78 -25.15
CA ALA A 74 -15.67 -19.18 -25.50
C ALA A 74 -17.00 -19.45 -26.24
N GLU A 75 -16.98 -20.16 -27.37
CA GLU A 75 -18.18 -20.57 -28.08
C GLU A 75 -18.87 -21.77 -27.41
N GLN A 76 -18.11 -22.56 -26.67
CA GLN A 76 -18.52 -23.74 -25.89
C GLN A 76 -17.68 -23.85 -24.64
N ASP A 77 -18.09 -24.67 -23.68
CA ASP A 77 -17.34 -24.89 -22.45
C ASP A 77 -15.89 -25.35 -22.76
N VAL A 78 -14.89 -24.67 -22.23
CA VAL A 78 -13.48 -25.00 -22.38
C VAL A 78 -12.95 -25.51 -21.06
N THR A 79 -12.42 -26.73 -21.05
CA THR A 79 -11.72 -27.29 -19.89
C THR A 79 -10.24 -26.98 -20.00
N VAL A 80 -9.70 -26.37 -18.95
CA VAL A 80 -8.29 -26.03 -18.80
C VAL A 80 -7.67 -26.90 -17.72
N THR A 81 -6.46 -27.42 -17.96
CA THR A 81 -5.70 -28.22 -17.00
C THR A 81 -4.35 -27.56 -16.77
N PHE A 82 -4.10 -27.14 -15.53
CA PHE A 82 -2.81 -26.63 -15.07
C PHE A 82 -1.95 -27.77 -14.54
N LYS A 83 -0.65 -27.67 -14.74
CA LYS A 83 0.35 -28.64 -14.30
C LYS A 83 1.59 -27.93 -13.77
N VAL A 84 2.11 -28.36 -12.61
CA VAL A 84 3.47 -28.00 -12.20
C VAL A 84 4.45 -28.67 -13.16
N ASP A 85 5.35 -27.91 -13.76
CA ASP A 85 6.11 -28.33 -14.93
C ASP A 85 7.60 -27.96 -14.82
N GLU A 86 8.45 -28.96 -14.60
CA GLU A 86 9.90 -28.78 -14.43
C GLU A 86 10.57 -28.43 -15.76
N ASP A 87 10.09 -28.99 -16.87
CA ASP A 87 10.65 -28.71 -18.21
C ASP A 87 10.51 -27.25 -18.58
N VAL A 88 9.40 -26.64 -18.15
CA VAL A 88 9.16 -25.19 -18.29
C VAL A 88 10.15 -24.36 -17.49
N LEU A 89 10.46 -24.76 -16.26
CA LEU A 89 11.47 -24.08 -15.46
C LEU A 89 12.87 -24.18 -16.07
N GLU A 90 13.22 -25.34 -16.60
CA GLU A 90 14.51 -25.53 -17.30
C GLU A 90 14.61 -24.60 -18.53
N ALA A 91 13.55 -24.54 -19.34
CA ALA A 91 13.48 -23.66 -20.50
C ALA A 91 13.58 -22.18 -20.10
N TYR A 92 12.89 -21.78 -19.03
CA TYR A 92 12.95 -20.43 -18.48
C TYR A 92 14.36 -20.07 -18.01
N ASN A 93 14.99 -20.93 -17.22
CA ASN A 93 16.36 -20.74 -16.74
C ASN A 93 17.34 -20.55 -17.91
N LYS A 94 17.25 -21.40 -18.92
CA LYS A 94 18.08 -21.30 -20.13
C LYS A 94 17.87 -20.01 -20.89
N LYS A 95 16.61 -19.59 -21.09
CA LYS A 95 16.22 -18.36 -21.80
C LYS A 95 16.73 -17.11 -21.09
N ASN A 96 16.63 -17.07 -19.77
CA ASN A 96 16.90 -15.89 -18.96
C ASN A 96 18.28 -15.89 -18.27
N GLY A 97 19.11 -16.95 -18.47
CA GLY A 97 20.42 -17.06 -17.82
C GLY A 97 20.33 -17.21 -16.30
N THR A 98 19.22 -17.75 -15.79
CA THR A 98 18.97 -17.99 -14.38
C THR A 98 19.26 -19.46 -14.01
N SER A 99 19.28 -19.78 -12.71
CA SER A 99 19.53 -21.11 -12.19
C SER A 99 18.63 -21.47 -11.01
N TYR A 100 17.36 -21.06 -11.08
CA TYR A 100 16.39 -21.39 -10.05
C TYR A 100 16.19 -22.90 -9.96
N LYS A 101 16.18 -23.40 -8.72
CA LYS A 101 15.81 -24.78 -8.43
C LYS A 101 14.31 -24.90 -8.25
N MET A 102 13.73 -26.00 -8.72
CA MET A 102 12.33 -26.32 -8.44
C MET A 102 12.11 -26.46 -6.94
N TYR A 103 11.00 -25.92 -6.46
CA TYR A 103 10.53 -26.17 -5.09
C TYR A 103 10.17 -27.65 -4.91
N PRO A 104 10.36 -28.26 -3.72
CA PRO A 104 10.08 -29.69 -3.53
C PRO A 104 8.68 -30.09 -3.98
N ALA A 105 8.59 -31.04 -4.92
CA ALA A 105 7.31 -31.39 -5.58
C ALA A 105 6.26 -31.95 -4.61
N ASP A 106 6.72 -32.68 -3.55
CA ASP A 106 5.85 -33.22 -2.52
C ASP A 106 5.20 -32.15 -1.62
N LYS A 107 5.63 -30.88 -1.75
CA LYS A 107 5.11 -29.71 -1.04
C LYS A 107 4.11 -28.89 -1.88
N LEU A 108 3.85 -29.29 -3.11
CA LEU A 108 3.02 -28.58 -4.06
C LEU A 108 1.72 -29.34 -4.35
N SER A 109 0.61 -28.62 -4.40
CA SER A 109 -0.65 -29.19 -4.87
C SER A 109 -1.51 -28.14 -5.56
N LEU A 110 -2.18 -28.54 -6.64
CA LEU A 110 -3.15 -27.72 -7.33
C LEU A 110 -4.57 -28.12 -6.89
N ALA A 111 -5.38 -27.13 -6.54
CA ALA A 111 -6.79 -27.36 -6.21
C ALA A 111 -7.54 -28.00 -7.39
N ASN A 112 -8.52 -28.82 -7.13
CA ASN A 112 -9.32 -29.53 -8.14
C ASN A 112 -8.49 -30.31 -9.16
N GLY A 113 -7.31 -30.83 -8.75
CA GLY A 113 -6.39 -31.51 -9.65
C GLY A 113 -5.85 -30.61 -10.78
N GLY A 114 -5.83 -29.31 -10.59
CA GLY A 114 -5.37 -28.32 -11.57
C GLY A 114 -6.41 -28.00 -12.65
N THR A 115 -7.68 -28.39 -12.50
CA THR A 115 -8.70 -28.26 -13.56
C THR A 115 -9.63 -27.10 -13.28
N ALA A 116 -9.91 -26.30 -14.32
CA ALA A 116 -10.94 -25.25 -14.34
C ALA A 116 -11.72 -25.28 -15.65
N THR A 117 -12.92 -24.69 -15.64
CA THR A 117 -13.78 -24.58 -16.83
C THR A 117 -14.09 -23.12 -17.11
N ILE A 118 -13.94 -22.72 -18.39
CA ILE A 118 -14.47 -21.46 -18.92
C ILE A 118 -15.81 -21.81 -19.57
N LYS A 119 -16.88 -21.18 -19.13
CA LYS A 119 -18.21 -21.43 -19.67
C LYS A 119 -18.39 -20.76 -21.04
N ALA A 120 -19.26 -21.33 -21.85
CA ALA A 120 -19.68 -20.69 -23.12
C ALA A 120 -20.14 -19.25 -22.85
N GLY A 121 -19.61 -18.30 -23.62
CA GLY A 121 -19.83 -16.85 -23.45
C GLY A 121 -18.86 -16.17 -22.50
N GLU A 122 -18.06 -16.90 -21.74
CA GLU A 122 -17.03 -16.33 -20.84
C GLU A 122 -15.65 -16.34 -21.50
N GLN A 123 -14.76 -15.49 -21.01
CA GLN A 123 -13.36 -15.40 -21.47
C GLN A 123 -12.35 -15.89 -20.41
N LYS A 124 -12.77 -16.04 -19.16
CA LYS A 124 -11.85 -16.31 -18.03
C LYS A 124 -12.32 -17.52 -17.23
N SER A 125 -11.39 -18.37 -16.84
CA SER A 125 -11.66 -19.45 -15.91
C SER A 125 -11.82 -18.95 -14.47
N ALA A 126 -12.46 -19.76 -13.62
CA ALA A 126 -12.26 -19.62 -12.19
C ALA A 126 -10.77 -19.78 -11.84
N SER A 127 -10.35 -19.16 -10.73
CA SER A 127 -8.99 -19.30 -10.22
C SER A 127 -8.74 -20.73 -9.71
N VAL A 128 -7.56 -21.27 -10.01
CA VAL A 128 -7.05 -22.52 -9.45
C VAL A 128 -5.95 -22.17 -8.44
N GLU A 129 -6.13 -22.61 -7.22
CA GLU A 129 -5.14 -22.39 -6.16
C GLU A 129 -3.95 -23.35 -6.31
N LEU A 130 -2.74 -22.80 -6.27
CA LEU A 130 -1.49 -23.55 -6.09
C LEU A 130 -1.09 -23.45 -4.63
N ASN A 131 -1.26 -24.51 -3.87
CA ASN A 131 -0.85 -24.56 -2.46
C ASN A 131 0.63 -24.95 -2.37
N ILE A 132 1.40 -24.15 -1.67
CA ILE A 132 2.85 -24.30 -1.45
C ILE A 132 3.07 -24.49 0.05
N ASN A 133 3.26 -25.74 0.45
CA ASN A 133 3.48 -26.11 1.85
C ASN A 133 4.92 -25.80 2.27
N ALA A 134 5.16 -25.74 3.58
CA ALA A 134 6.47 -25.54 4.14
C ALA A 134 7.48 -26.59 3.63
N GLY A 135 8.64 -26.12 3.19
CA GLY A 135 9.72 -26.95 2.64
C GLY A 135 10.89 -26.08 2.16
N GLY A 136 11.90 -26.73 1.65
CA GLY A 136 13.11 -26.06 1.18
C GLY A 136 13.96 -25.47 2.32
N THR A 137 14.98 -24.71 1.96
CA THR A 137 15.92 -24.06 2.90
C THR A 137 15.49 -22.62 3.14
N ILE A 138 15.37 -22.21 4.39
CA ILE A 138 15.03 -20.83 4.77
C ILE A 138 16.00 -19.84 4.11
N GLY A 139 15.45 -18.80 3.47
CA GLY A 139 16.17 -17.73 2.78
C GLY A 139 16.61 -18.07 1.35
N GLN A 140 16.56 -19.34 0.93
CA GLN A 140 16.87 -19.73 -0.45
C GLN A 140 15.65 -19.45 -1.36
N THR A 141 15.89 -18.89 -2.55
CA THR A 141 14.84 -18.73 -3.56
C THR A 141 14.77 -19.97 -4.45
N TYR A 142 13.56 -20.49 -4.58
CA TYR A 142 13.17 -21.56 -5.50
C TYR A 142 12.20 -21.01 -6.55
N ALA A 143 11.86 -21.83 -7.54
CA ALA A 143 10.79 -21.51 -8.46
C ALA A 143 9.74 -22.62 -8.51
N VAL A 144 8.49 -22.25 -8.80
CA VAL A 144 7.42 -23.18 -9.20
C VAL A 144 6.90 -22.68 -10.53
N ALA A 145 7.17 -23.44 -11.59
CA ALA A 145 6.65 -23.16 -12.91
C ALA A 145 5.36 -23.96 -13.14
N VAL A 146 4.36 -23.32 -13.71
CA VAL A 146 3.05 -23.94 -14.02
C VAL A 146 2.74 -23.68 -15.49
N SER A 147 2.49 -24.75 -16.24
CA SER A 147 1.96 -24.71 -17.60
C SER A 147 0.47 -25.01 -17.61
N ALA A 148 -0.20 -24.73 -18.73
CA ALA A 148 -1.59 -25.09 -18.93
C ALA A 148 -1.83 -25.71 -20.31
N SER A 149 -2.87 -26.54 -20.39
CA SER A 149 -3.43 -27.03 -21.63
C SER A 149 -4.94 -26.82 -21.65
N ALA A 150 -5.52 -26.65 -22.82
CA ALA A 150 -6.96 -26.46 -23.00
C ALA A 150 -7.49 -27.37 -24.09
N ASN A 151 -8.79 -27.73 -24.02
CA ASN A 151 -9.47 -28.52 -25.04
C ASN A 151 -10.16 -27.64 -26.09
N ASN A 152 -10.95 -28.25 -26.96
CA ASN A 152 -11.83 -27.59 -27.93
C ASN A 152 -11.13 -26.63 -28.91
N GLY A 153 -9.88 -26.98 -29.32
CA GLY A 153 -9.16 -26.23 -30.33
C GLY A 153 -8.57 -24.89 -29.82
N VAL A 154 -8.57 -24.66 -28.52
CA VAL A 154 -7.89 -23.49 -27.93
C VAL A 154 -6.40 -23.73 -27.97
N GLU A 155 -5.68 -22.83 -28.61
CA GLU A 155 -4.21 -22.82 -28.61
C GLU A 155 -3.69 -22.03 -27.42
N VAL A 156 -2.73 -22.60 -26.68
CA VAL A 156 -2.04 -21.86 -25.61
C VAL A 156 -1.01 -20.95 -26.23
N SER A 157 -1.07 -19.65 -25.92
CA SER A 157 -0.15 -18.67 -26.47
C SER A 157 1.29 -18.97 -26.05
N THR A 158 2.20 -19.00 -27.01
CA THR A 158 3.64 -19.23 -26.76
C THR A 158 4.29 -18.13 -25.92
N ASN A 159 3.66 -16.97 -25.79
CA ASN A 159 4.18 -15.86 -24.99
C ASN A 159 3.73 -15.90 -23.52
N ASN A 160 2.65 -16.65 -23.22
CA ASN A 160 2.10 -16.77 -21.86
C ASN A 160 1.53 -18.17 -21.64
N GLN A 161 2.29 -19.19 -22.02
CA GLN A 161 1.91 -20.60 -21.81
C GLN A 161 2.21 -21.08 -20.40
N GLU A 162 3.00 -20.32 -19.66
CA GLU A 162 3.46 -20.65 -18.31
C GLU A 162 3.37 -19.44 -17.36
N TYR A 163 3.36 -19.75 -16.07
CA TYR A 163 3.52 -18.78 -15.00
C TYR A 163 4.52 -19.30 -13.96
N ILE A 164 5.37 -18.41 -13.43
CA ILE A 164 6.40 -18.77 -12.48
C ILE A 164 6.22 -18.02 -11.17
N TYR A 165 6.13 -18.76 -10.06
CA TYR A 165 6.27 -18.19 -8.72
C TYR A 165 7.71 -18.40 -8.23
N LEU A 166 8.35 -17.30 -7.79
CA LEU A 166 9.62 -17.37 -7.05
C LEU A 166 9.31 -17.57 -5.58
N VAL A 167 9.51 -18.79 -5.11
CA VAL A 167 9.14 -19.22 -3.76
C VAL A 167 10.32 -19.06 -2.82
N LYS A 168 10.10 -18.36 -1.70
CA LYS A 168 11.10 -18.17 -0.66
C LYS A 168 10.58 -18.61 0.70
N PRO A 169 11.11 -19.72 1.25
CA PRO A 169 10.86 -20.09 2.63
C PRO A 169 11.47 -19.07 3.59
N LEU A 170 10.68 -18.63 4.57
CA LEU A 170 11.08 -17.68 5.60
C LEU A 170 10.79 -18.25 6.99
N ALA A 171 11.41 -17.68 8.01
CA ALA A 171 11.04 -17.96 9.39
C ALA A 171 9.58 -17.59 9.66
N ALA A 172 8.99 -18.16 10.69
CA ALA A 172 7.65 -17.79 11.13
C ALA A 172 7.61 -16.28 11.49
N ILE A 173 6.53 -15.63 11.08
CA ILE A 173 6.28 -14.25 11.48
C ILE A 173 5.86 -14.26 12.94
N PRO A 174 6.42 -13.39 13.81
CA PRO A 174 5.96 -13.25 15.18
C PRO A 174 4.46 -12.92 15.21
N GLU A 175 3.76 -13.41 16.22
CA GLU A 175 2.43 -12.89 16.53
C GLU A 175 2.57 -11.42 16.93
N SER A 176 1.47 -10.64 16.79
CA SER A 176 1.48 -9.21 17.12
C SER A 176 2.03 -9.00 18.54
N ILE A 177 3.04 -8.14 18.65
CA ILE A 177 3.66 -7.80 19.93
C ILE A 177 2.88 -6.64 20.52
N SER A 178 1.85 -6.94 21.32
CA SER A 178 1.07 -5.90 22.00
C SER A 178 1.93 -5.09 22.97
N LYS A 179 1.80 -3.76 22.92
CA LYS A 179 2.39 -2.81 23.89
C LYS A 179 1.34 -2.24 24.86
N GLY A 180 0.07 -2.63 24.68
CA GLY A 180 -1.05 -2.13 25.48
C GLY A 180 -2.39 -2.42 24.80
N ASP A 181 -3.44 -1.76 25.29
CA ASP A 181 -4.81 -1.93 24.77
C ASP A 181 -5.10 -1.05 23.55
N ILE A 182 -4.21 -0.12 23.20
CA ILE A 182 -4.37 0.79 22.07
C ILE A 182 -3.40 0.38 20.96
N LEU A 183 -3.94 0.04 19.79
CA LEU A 183 -3.16 -0.19 18.57
C LEU A 183 -2.79 1.15 17.94
N THR A 184 -1.58 1.26 17.44
CA THR A 184 -1.15 2.40 16.63
C THR A 184 -1.11 2.01 15.16
N HIS A 185 -1.90 2.71 14.36
CA HIS A 185 -2.05 2.45 12.94
C HIS A 185 -1.55 3.64 12.12
N CYS A 186 -0.63 3.41 11.18
CA CYS A 186 -0.07 4.45 10.33
C CYS A 186 -0.39 4.20 8.85
N PHE A 187 -1.08 5.14 8.22
CA PHE A 187 -1.24 5.21 6.77
C PHE A 187 -0.03 5.94 6.16
N VAL A 188 0.73 5.26 5.32
CA VAL A 188 1.94 5.80 4.70
C VAL A 188 1.70 6.07 3.22
N GLU A 189 1.74 7.36 2.84
CA GLU A 189 1.71 7.75 1.43
C GLU A 189 3.00 7.29 0.74
N VAL A 190 2.94 6.13 0.08
CA VAL A 190 4.13 5.47 -0.45
C VAL A 190 4.75 6.15 -1.67
N ASN A 191 4.04 7.11 -2.26
CA ASN A 191 4.62 7.97 -3.29
C ASN A 191 5.61 8.98 -2.69
N ASP A 192 5.48 9.28 -1.40
CA ASP A 192 6.32 10.22 -0.67
C ASP A 192 7.31 9.52 0.25
N GLU A 193 6.90 8.48 0.97
CA GLU A 193 7.63 7.92 2.11
C GLU A 193 7.74 6.40 2.04
N ASN A 194 8.77 5.84 2.67
CA ASN A 194 8.99 4.39 2.73
C ASN A 194 8.37 3.80 4.00
N ILE A 195 7.56 2.75 3.85
CA ILE A 195 6.91 2.06 4.98
C ILE A 195 7.92 1.53 6.01
N LEU A 196 9.16 1.21 5.60
CA LEU A 196 10.22 0.73 6.52
C LEU A 196 10.53 1.74 7.63
N ASN A 197 10.32 3.04 7.38
CA ASN A 197 10.56 4.07 8.37
C ASN A 197 9.68 3.92 9.61
N MET A 198 8.52 3.28 9.47
CA MET A 198 7.64 3.00 10.62
C MET A 198 8.20 1.92 11.54
N GLY A 199 9.06 1.06 11.05
CA GLY A 199 9.77 0.06 11.85
C GLY A 199 10.98 0.60 12.61
N GLU A 200 11.31 1.88 12.47
CA GLU A 200 12.47 2.50 13.13
C GLU A 200 12.10 3.24 14.44
N TYR A 201 10.83 3.18 14.83
CA TYR A 201 10.32 3.73 16.10
C TYR A 201 9.97 2.59 17.06
N THR A 202 10.56 2.62 18.25
CA THR A 202 10.35 1.60 19.29
C THR A 202 10.03 2.23 20.64
N MET A 203 9.34 1.49 21.49
CA MET A 203 9.10 1.89 22.87
C MET A 203 10.41 1.91 23.63
N LYS A 204 10.63 2.93 24.48
CA LYS A 204 11.88 3.09 25.26
C LYS A 204 12.07 1.98 26.28
N SER A 205 11.00 1.51 26.91
CA SER A 205 11.08 0.58 28.04
C SER A 205 11.43 -0.85 27.63
N ASP A 206 10.95 -1.33 26.46
CA ASP A 206 11.05 -2.75 26.09
C ASP A 206 11.43 -3.01 24.62
N GLY A 207 11.63 -1.95 23.84
CA GLY A 207 12.08 -2.02 22.43
C GLY A 207 11.01 -2.56 21.46
N LYS A 208 9.76 -2.73 21.89
CA LYS A 208 8.66 -3.12 21.00
C LYS A 208 8.41 -2.06 19.94
N PRO A 209 7.93 -2.43 18.74
CA PRO A 209 7.54 -1.44 17.73
C PRO A 209 6.49 -0.46 18.27
N PHE A 210 6.64 0.82 17.95
CA PHE A 210 5.59 1.78 18.25
C PHE A 210 4.37 1.59 17.35
N PHE A 211 4.56 1.35 16.05
CA PHE A 211 3.45 1.07 15.13
C PHE A 211 3.11 -0.41 15.11
N ASP A 212 1.81 -0.74 15.30
CA ASP A 212 1.29 -2.11 15.25
C ASP A 212 0.81 -2.49 13.84
N VAL A 213 0.24 -1.51 13.12
CA VAL A 213 -0.28 -1.68 11.76
C VAL A 213 0.25 -0.57 10.88
N VAL A 214 0.71 -0.93 9.68
CA VAL A 214 1.16 0.01 8.65
C VAL A 214 0.39 -0.26 7.37
N SER A 215 -0.27 0.76 6.84
CA SER A 215 -0.98 0.70 5.56
C SER A 215 -0.13 1.21 4.42
N ILE A 216 -0.01 0.41 3.36
CA ILE A 216 0.49 0.85 2.05
C ILE A 216 -0.62 1.72 1.42
N PHE A 217 -0.47 3.02 1.45
CA PHE A 217 -1.44 3.98 0.93
C PHE A 217 -0.93 4.53 -0.41
N ALA A 218 -1.57 4.21 -1.60
CA ALA A 218 -2.64 3.26 -1.73
C ALA A 218 -2.59 2.56 -3.10
N ALA A 219 -3.16 1.36 -3.17
CA ALA A 219 -3.64 0.78 -4.42
C ALA A 219 -5.05 1.33 -4.71
N ASN A 220 -5.57 1.05 -5.90
CA ASN A 220 -6.87 1.59 -6.31
C ASN A 220 -7.82 0.47 -6.74
N ILE A 221 -9.12 0.79 -6.70
CA ILE A 221 -10.16 0.05 -7.39
C ILE A 221 -10.42 0.72 -8.74
N ASN A 222 -10.36 -0.04 -9.82
CA ASN A 222 -10.63 0.46 -11.18
C ASN A 222 -11.59 -0.45 -11.92
N VAL A 223 -12.19 0.07 -12.99
CA VAL A 223 -12.98 -0.72 -13.94
C VAL A 223 -12.27 -0.81 -15.29
N ASP A 224 -12.15 -2.03 -15.81
CA ASP A 224 -11.75 -2.23 -17.20
C ASP A 224 -12.90 -1.79 -18.12
N SER A 225 -12.68 -0.76 -18.91
CA SER A 225 -13.69 -0.15 -19.77
C SER A 225 -14.18 -1.08 -20.90
N LYS A 226 -13.45 -2.13 -21.26
CA LYS A 226 -13.80 -3.08 -22.31
C LYS A 226 -14.68 -4.21 -21.77
N THR A 227 -14.36 -4.70 -20.58
CA THR A 227 -15.02 -5.88 -20.00
C THR A 227 -16.03 -5.52 -18.92
N GLY A 228 -16.00 -4.29 -18.39
CA GLY A 228 -16.79 -3.87 -17.23
C GLY A 228 -16.35 -4.52 -15.91
N ARG A 229 -15.23 -5.24 -15.91
CA ARG A 229 -14.72 -5.94 -14.74
C ARG A 229 -14.00 -4.98 -13.80
N VAL A 230 -14.33 -5.07 -12.53
CA VAL A 230 -13.62 -4.37 -11.47
C VAL A 230 -12.32 -5.11 -11.13
N HIS A 231 -11.23 -4.38 -10.90
CA HIS A 231 -9.95 -4.95 -10.57
C HIS A 231 -9.12 -4.04 -9.66
N VAL A 232 -8.09 -4.62 -9.02
CA VAL A 232 -7.09 -3.87 -8.26
C VAL A 232 -6.09 -3.23 -9.23
N PHE A 233 -5.90 -1.93 -9.11
CA PHE A 233 -4.86 -1.20 -9.81
C PHE A 233 -3.77 -0.77 -8.82
N CYS A 234 -2.53 -1.08 -9.13
CA CYS A 234 -1.37 -0.64 -8.37
C CYS A 234 -0.54 0.31 -9.23
N ASN A 235 -0.34 1.54 -8.75
CA ASN A 235 0.60 2.45 -9.39
C ASN A 235 2.04 1.91 -9.32
N ASP A 236 2.98 2.60 -9.96
CA ASP A 236 4.38 2.13 -10.04
C ASP A 236 5.03 1.91 -8.68
N GLN A 237 4.73 2.78 -7.70
CA GLN A 237 5.33 2.69 -6.36
C GLN A 237 4.73 1.53 -5.56
N VAL A 238 3.43 1.35 -5.56
CA VAL A 238 2.77 0.19 -4.91
C VAL A 238 3.25 -1.11 -5.58
N SER A 239 3.26 -1.15 -6.91
CA SER A 239 3.77 -2.30 -7.67
C SER A 239 5.23 -2.62 -7.34
N PHE A 240 6.08 -1.59 -7.17
CA PHE A 240 7.47 -1.76 -6.77
C PHE A 240 7.59 -2.35 -5.37
N LEU A 241 6.83 -1.85 -4.39
CA LEU A 241 6.82 -2.39 -3.02
C LEU A 241 6.37 -3.85 -2.98
N LEU A 242 5.28 -4.18 -3.67
CA LEU A 242 4.74 -5.53 -3.70
C LEU A 242 5.72 -6.52 -4.37
N ARG A 243 6.31 -6.17 -5.51
CA ARG A 243 7.33 -7.00 -6.18
C ARG A 243 8.60 -7.20 -5.34
N ASN A 244 8.89 -6.27 -4.44
CA ASN A 244 10.03 -6.31 -3.54
C ASN A 244 9.60 -6.54 -2.08
N ALA A 245 8.55 -7.33 -1.85
CA ALA A 245 7.99 -7.58 -0.53
C ALA A 245 9.03 -8.04 0.49
N ASP A 246 10.01 -8.84 0.08
CA ASP A 246 11.13 -9.28 0.93
C ASP A 246 11.95 -8.13 1.48
N LYS A 247 12.08 -7.05 0.69
CA LYS A 247 12.86 -5.87 1.07
C LYS A 247 12.06 -4.88 1.92
N PHE A 248 10.76 -4.72 1.65
CA PHE A 248 9.96 -3.64 2.24
C PHE A 248 8.91 -4.12 3.24
N ILE A 249 8.28 -5.27 2.98
CA ILE A 249 7.17 -5.76 3.82
C ILE A 249 7.69 -6.71 4.91
N ARG A 250 8.53 -7.69 4.53
CA ARG A 250 9.00 -8.72 5.46
C ARG A 250 9.77 -8.18 6.67
N PRO A 251 10.62 -7.15 6.55
CA PRO A 251 11.30 -6.57 7.71
C PRO A 251 10.35 -6.00 8.77
N LEU A 252 9.22 -5.40 8.36
CA LEU A 252 8.19 -4.93 9.28
C LEU A 252 7.48 -6.09 9.96
N GLN A 253 7.06 -7.09 9.17
CA GLN A 253 6.39 -8.28 9.70
C GLN A 253 7.30 -9.07 10.66
N ALA A 254 8.60 -9.13 10.41
CA ALA A 254 9.57 -9.77 11.30
C ALA A 254 9.69 -9.05 12.65
N LYS A 255 9.36 -7.76 12.72
CA LYS A 255 9.26 -6.99 13.96
C LYS A 255 7.88 -7.14 14.65
N GLY A 256 6.93 -7.88 14.06
CA GLY A 256 5.56 -8.06 14.57
C GLY A 256 4.57 -6.97 14.10
N ILE A 257 5.00 -6.08 13.21
CA ILE A 257 4.14 -5.03 12.61
C ILE A 257 3.30 -5.67 11.51
N LYS A 258 1.98 -5.45 11.54
CA LYS A 258 1.08 -5.88 10.47
C LYS A 258 1.18 -4.92 9.28
N VAL A 259 1.24 -5.46 8.07
CA VAL A 259 1.27 -4.65 6.85
C VAL A 259 0.00 -4.92 6.04
N VAL A 260 -0.81 -3.89 5.88
CA VAL A 260 -2.06 -3.93 5.12
C VAL A 260 -1.96 -3.06 3.88
N MET A 261 -2.89 -3.20 2.95
CA MET A 261 -2.93 -2.39 1.73
C MET A 261 -4.26 -1.64 1.68
N THR A 262 -4.20 -0.33 1.52
CA THR A 262 -5.39 0.49 1.31
C THR A 262 -5.86 0.40 -0.13
N ILE A 263 -7.16 0.31 -0.32
CA ILE A 263 -7.86 0.39 -1.61
C ILE A 263 -8.60 1.72 -1.67
N LEU A 264 -8.26 2.55 -2.65
CA LEU A 264 -8.77 3.91 -2.87
C LEU A 264 -9.49 3.97 -4.23
N GLY A 265 -10.49 4.84 -4.39
CA GLY A 265 -11.09 5.12 -5.71
C GLY A 265 -10.07 5.80 -6.65
N ASN A 266 -10.34 5.81 -7.96
CA ASN A 266 -9.40 6.31 -8.97
C ASN A 266 -10.06 7.09 -10.11
N HIS A 267 -11.00 7.97 -9.80
CA HIS A 267 -11.69 8.85 -10.75
C HIS A 267 -12.51 8.16 -11.84
N ASP A 268 -12.70 6.85 -11.77
CA ASP A 268 -13.63 6.11 -12.61
C ASP A 268 -14.93 5.73 -11.85
N GLU A 269 -15.80 4.91 -12.45
CA GLU A 269 -17.09 4.54 -11.84
C GLU A 269 -16.94 3.52 -10.70
N ALA A 270 -15.82 2.77 -10.65
CA ALA A 270 -15.62 1.74 -9.65
C ALA A 270 -15.32 2.34 -8.27
N GLY A 271 -16.14 1.97 -7.30
CA GLY A 271 -15.98 2.37 -5.91
C GLY A 271 -16.56 1.33 -4.96
N MET A 272 -16.24 1.48 -3.66
CA MET A 272 -16.64 0.51 -2.64
C MET A 272 -18.15 0.47 -2.45
N GLY A 273 -18.84 1.60 -2.68
CA GLY A 273 -20.26 1.76 -2.40
C GLY A 273 -21.21 1.40 -3.56
N ASN A 274 -20.72 0.94 -4.71
CA ASN A 274 -21.58 0.74 -5.88
C ASN A 274 -21.42 -0.61 -6.60
N LEU A 275 -20.65 -1.55 -6.04
CA LEU A 275 -20.51 -2.86 -6.66
C LEU A 275 -21.82 -3.66 -6.56
N SER A 276 -22.22 -4.33 -7.64
CA SER A 276 -23.22 -5.39 -7.56
C SER A 276 -22.72 -6.55 -6.71
N GLU A 277 -23.61 -7.39 -6.22
CA GLU A 277 -23.21 -8.57 -5.42
C GLU A 277 -22.19 -9.45 -6.16
N ALA A 278 -22.37 -9.67 -7.45
CA ALA A 278 -21.45 -10.46 -8.26
C ALA A 278 -20.06 -9.80 -8.38
N ALA A 279 -20.04 -8.48 -8.63
CA ALA A 279 -18.79 -7.72 -8.70
C ALA A 279 -18.06 -7.66 -7.35
N ALA A 280 -18.79 -7.50 -6.25
CA ALA A 280 -18.22 -7.54 -4.90
C ALA A 280 -17.59 -8.89 -4.57
N LYS A 281 -18.26 -10.01 -4.95
CA LYS A 281 -17.71 -11.37 -4.79
C LYS A 281 -16.44 -11.60 -5.61
N ASP A 282 -16.41 -11.13 -6.86
CA ASP A 282 -15.24 -11.30 -7.74
C ASP A 282 -14.07 -10.43 -7.23
N PHE A 283 -14.33 -9.19 -6.85
CA PHE A 283 -13.32 -8.29 -6.30
C PHE A 283 -12.76 -8.77 -4.97
N ALA A 284 -13.60 -9.31 -4.06
CA ALA A 284 -13.14 -9.91 -2.82
C ALA A 284 -12.15 -11.08 -3.04
N LYS A 285 -12.40 -11.91 -4.06
CA LYS A 285 -11.46 -12.99 -4.44
C LYS A 285 -10.16 -12.46 -5.01
N GLU A 286 -10.19 -11.40 -5.79
CA GLU A 286 -8.97 -10.75 -6.29
C GLU A 286 -8.15 -10.16 -5.13
N LEU A 287 -8.79 -9.44 -4.21
CA LEU A 287 -8.13 -8.94 -2.99
C LEU A 287 -7.52 -10.08 -2.16
N LYS A 288 -8.23 -11.21 -2.04
CA LYS A 288 -7.68 -12.41 -1.36
C LYS A 288 -6.42 -12.92 -2.06
N ALA A 289 -6.39 -12.90 -3.39
CA ALA A 289 -5.19 -13.31 -4.13
C ALA A 289 -4.00 -12.36 -3.85
N TYR A 290 -4.24 -11.05 -3.74
CA TYR A 290 -3.19 -10.10 -3.31
C TYR A 290 -2.70 -10.40 -1.90
N LEU A 291 -3.61 -10.67 -0.95
CA LEU A 291 -3.24 -11.02 0.42
C LEU A 291 -2.36 -12.29 0.46
N ASP A 292 -2.73 -13.31 -0.29
CA ASP A 292 -2.04 -14.60 -0.29
C ASP A 292 -0.68 -14.52 -0.97
N ILE A 293 -0.63 -13.93 -2.16
CA ILE A 293 0.58 -13.90 -2.98
C ILE A 293 1.64 -12.98 -2.35
N TYR A 294 1.23 -11.78 -1.92
CA TYR A 294 2.16 -10.84 -1.32
C TYR A 294 2.30 -11.00 0.20
N GLY A 295 1.55 -11.92 0.81
CA GLY A 295 1.61 -12.20 2.25
C GLY A 295 1.24 -10.99 3.09
N LEU A 296 0.30 -10.17 2.63
CA LEU A 296 -0.22 -9.03 3.37
C LEU A 296 -1.09 -9.49 4.54
N ASP A 297 -1.20 -8.65 5.56
CA ASP A 297 -1.96 -8.96 6.77
C ASP A 297 -3.43 -8.52 6.68
N GLY A 298 -3.79 -7.68 5.70
CA GLY A 298 -5.16 -7.21 5.53
C GLY A 298 -5.33 -6.16 4.43
N ILE A 299 -6.54 -5.66 4.33
CA ILE A 299 -6.98 -4.59 3.41
C ILE A 299 -7.68 -3.50 4.20
N ASP A 300 -7.40 -2.24 3.87
CA ASP A 300 -8.17 -1.06 4.27
C ASP A 300 -9.00 -0.55 3.09
N PHE A 301 -10.21 -0.07 3.36
CA PHE A 301 -11.05 0.57 2.36
C PHE A 301 -11.19 2.06 2.61
N ASP A 302 -10.95 2.86 1.55
CA ASP A 302 -11.09 4.31 1.53
C ASP A 302 -11.88 4.74 0.29
N ASP A 303 -13.11 5.22 0.48
CA ASP A 303 -14.03 5.56 -0.62
C ASP A 303 -13.89 7.04 -1.03
N GLU A 304 -12.70 7.44 -1.37
CA GLU A 304 -12.42 8.76 -1.96
C GLU A 304 -12.19 8.66 -3.48
N TYR A 305 -12.35 9.78 -4.18
CA TYR A 305 -12.05 9.97 -5.62
C TYR A 305 -12.82 9.08 -6.59
N THR A 306 -13.91 8.44 -6.19
CA THR A 306 -14.77 7.66 -7.10
C THR A 306 -15.77 8.57 -7.83
N SER A 307 -15.88 8.40 -9.15
CA SER A 307 -16.84 9.11 -10.00
C SER A 307 -18.15 8.30 -10.16
N TYR A 308 -18.92 8.17 -9.10
CA TYR A 308 -20.15 7.39 -9.06
C TYR A 308 -21.19 7.81 -10.10
N ASN A 309 -21.60 6.90 -10.98
CA ASN A 309 -22.69 7.13 -11.94
C ASN A 309 -24.05 6.70 -11.35
N ASN A 310 -24.56 7.47 -10.39
CA ASN A 310 -25.81 7.15 -9.71
C ASN A 310 -27.07 7.26 -10.60
N SER A 311 -27.01 7.95 -11.73
CA SER A 311 -28.16 8.15 -12.63
C SER A 311 -28.38 6.97 -13.56
N ASN A 312 -27.30 6.37 -14.03
CA ASN A 312 -27.32 5.26 -14.98
C ASN A 312 -26.08 4.36 -14.80
N PRO A 313 -26.05 3.56 -13.71
CA PRO A 313 -24.91 2.68 -13.45
C PRO A 313 -24.63 1.74 -14.62
N SER A 314 -23.36 1.53 -14.93
CA SER A 314 -22.92 0.57 -15.95
C SER A 314 -23.17 -0.88 -15.49
N PRO A 315 -23.18 -1.87 -16.39
CA PRO A 315 -23.29 -3.28 -16.00
C PRO A 315 -22.24 -3.68 -14.96
N GLY A 316 -22.66 -4.34 -13.91
CA GLY A 316 -21.80 -4.71 -12.76
C GLY A 316 -21.81 -3.70 -11.62
N PHE A 317 -22.41 -2.53 -11.83
CA PHE A 317 -22.55 -1.49 -10.81
C PHE A 317 -23.99 -1.24 -10.42
N GLU A 318 -24.18 -0.67 -9.26
CA GLU A 318 -25.44 -0.20 -8.70
C GLU A 318 -25.34 1.28 -8.30
N LYS A 319 -26.42 1.88 -7.86
CA LYS A 319 -26.36 3.19 -7.22
C LYS A 319 -25.54 3.09 -5.94
N ARG A 320 -24.70 4.11 -5.69
CA ARG A 320 -23.94 4.21 -4.45
C ARG A 320 -24.85 4.05 -3.25
N SER A 321 -24.51 3.14 -2.34
CA SER A 321 -25.23 2.91 -1.09
C SER A 321 -24.33 2.29 -0.03
N ARG A 322 -24.73 2.47 1.24
CA ARG A 322 -24.09 1.81 2.39
C ARG A 322 -24.28 0.29 2.32
N ALA A 323 -25.42 -0.16 1.82
CA ALA A 323 -25.71 -1.58 1.67
C ALA A 323 -24.72 -2.26 0.71
N ASN A 324 -24.37 -1.62 -0.40
CA ASN A 324 -23.39 -2.17 -1.35
C ASN A 324 -21.98 -2.20 -0.74
N PHE A 325 -21.62 -1.19 0.03
CA PHE A 325 -20.35 -1.26 0.78
C PHE A 325 -20.36 -2.37 1.83
N ALA A 326 -21.43 -2.48 2.62
CA ALA A 326 -21.57 -3.56 3.59
C ALA A 326 -21.47 -4.95 2.91
N ARG A 327 -22.06 -5.09 1.72
CA ARG A 327 -21.92 -6.30 0.89
C ARG A 327 -20.45 -6.58 0.54
N LEU A 328 -19.69 -5.58 0.09
CA LEU A 328 -18.27 -5.77 -0.22
C LEU A 328 -17.48 -6.24 1.01
N VAL A 329 -17.65 -5.60 2.16
CA VAL A 329 -16.98 -6.01 3.42
C VAL A 329 -17.36 -7.43 3.81
N TYR A 330 -18.65 -7.77 3.69
CA TYR A 330 -19.16 -9.12 3.97
C TYR A 330 -18.49 -10.16 3.06
N GLU A 331 -18.46 -9.93 1.75
CA GLU A 331 -17.83 -10.85 0.79
C GLU A 331 -16.32 -10.99 1.03
N CYS A 332 -15.66 -9.91 1.39
CA CYS A 332 -14.26 -9.96 1.81
C CYS A 332 -14.07 -10.84 3.06
N ARG A 333 -14.92 -10.69 4.09
CA ARG A 333 -14.84 -11.51 5.30
C ARG A 333 -15.06 -12.99 5.00
N GLN A 334 -15.92 -13.36 4.04
CA GLN A 334 -16.14 -14.75 3.65
C GLN A 334 -14.87 -15.42 3.13
N VAL A 335 -13.99 -14.66 2.46
CA VAL A 335 -12.78 -15.23 1.81
C VAL A 335 -11.46 -14.90 2.54
N PHE A 336 -11.40 -13.85 3.36
CA PHE A 336 -10.16 -13.40 4.00
C PHE A 336 -9.78 -14.21 5.23
N GLY A 337 -10.72 -14.93 5.85
CA GLY A 337 -10.50 -15.63 7.10
C GLY A 337 -10.12 -14.65 8.22
N LYS A 338 -8.92 -14.81 8.79
CA LYS A 338 -8.40 -13.97 9.89
C LYS A 338 -7.59 -12.74 9.44
N LYS A 339 -7.52 -12.48 8.14
CA LYS A 339 -6.85 -11.27 7.64
C LYS A 339 -7.64 -10.03 8.05
N LEU A 340 -6.94 -8.93 8.30
CA LEU A 340 -7.56 -7.69 8.77
C LEU A 340 -8.43 -7.05 7.68
N ILE A 341 -9.55 -6.50 8.09
CA ILE A 341 -10.40 -5.61 7.28
C ILE A 341 -10.52 -4.30 8.03
N GLY A 342 -9.95 -3.24 7.46
CA GLY A 342 -10.05 -1.89 7.95
C GLY A 342 -11.00 -1.05 7.11
N VAL A 343 -11.57 -0.02 7.71
CA VAL A 343 -12.42 0.95 7.03
C VAL A 343 -12.06 2.36 7.48
N TYR A 344 -11.78 3.23 6.51
CA TYR A 344 -11.68 4.65 6.72
C TYR A 344 -13.05 5.27 6.53
N GLU A 345 -13.56 5.95 7.56
CA GLU A 345 -14.90 6.52 7.60
C GLU A 345 -15.00 7.79 6.76
N TYR A 346 -15.19 7.64 5.44
CA TYR A 346 -15.34 8.74 4.51
C TYR A 346 -16.25 8.33 3.32
N GLY A 347 -16.89 9.29 2.68
CA GLY A 347 -17.68 9.05 1.48
C GLY A 347 -18.87 8.10 1.69
N SER A 348 -18.94 6.99 0.96
CA SER A 348 -19.95 5.94 1.15
C SER A 348 -19.78 5.21 2.48
N LEU A 349 -18.61 5.38 3.11
CA LEU A 349 -18.19 4.68 4.30
C LEU A 349 -18.43 5.47 5.58
N ASP A 350 -18.88 6.73 5.47
CA ASP A 350 -19.13 7.60 6.62
C ASP A 350 -20.32 7.15 7.47
N SER A 351 -20.98 6.06 7.08
CA SER A 351 -22.05 5.44 7.86
C SER A 351 -22.38 4.06 7.27
N PRO A 352 -21.51 3.07 7.37
CA PRO A 352 -21.71 1.74 6.81
C PRO A 352 -22.60 0.86 7.69
N ASP A 353 -23.80 1.31 8.00
CA ASP A 353 -24.79 0.62 8.84
C ASP A 353 -25.62 -0.42 8.07
N GLY A 354 -25.06 -0.96 6.97
CA GLY A 354 -25.72 -2.02 6.22
C GLY A 354 -25.64 -3.36 6.95
N GLU A 355 -26.76 -4.08 6.95
CA GLU A 355 -26.82 -5.48 7.35
C GLU A 355 -26.85 -6.36 6.10
N VAL A 356 -26.03 -7.40 6.10
CA VAL A 356 -25.97 -8.40 5.03
C VAL A 356 -26.15 -9.77 5.63
N GLU A 357 -27.26 -10.44 5.28
CA GLU A 357 -27.59 -11.78 5.76
C GLU A 357 -27.58 -11.92 7.30
N GLY A 358 -28.05 -10.88 7.99
CA GLY A 358 -28.08 -10.82 9.45
C GLY A 358 -26.76 -10.43 10.10
N VAL A 359 -25.73 -10.08 9.31
CA VAL A 359 -24.41 -9.66 9.81
C VAL A 359 -24.23 -8.17 9.59
N LYS A 360 -23.84 -7.45 10.63
CA LYS A 360 -23.54 -6.01 10.59
C LYS A 360 -22.06 -5.75 10.34
N VAL A 361 -21.74 -4.64 9.72
CA VAL A 361 -20.35 -4.31 9.39
C VAL A 361 -19.48 -4.22 10.65
N GLY A 362 -19.98 -3.66 11.74
CA GLY A 362 -19.26 -3.56 13.01
C GLY A 362 -18.85 -4.92 13.60
N ASP A 363 -19.59 -6.01 13.30
CA ASP A 363 -19.24 -7.36 13.75
C ASP A 363 -18.01 -7.93 13.02
N ILE A 364 -17.83 -7.56 11.75
CA ILE A 364 -16.90 -8.22 10.81
C ILE A 364 -15.67 -7.41 10.42
N VAL A 365 -15.65 -6.10 10.66
CA VAL A 365 -14.42 -5.29 10.54
C VAL A 365 -13.52 -5.50 11.75
N ASP A 366 -12.22 -5.38 11.55
CA ASP A 366 -11.24 -5.45 12.62
C ASP A 366 -10.97 -4.08 13.23
N TYR A 367 -11.07 -3.02 12.42
CA TYR A 367 -10.97 -1.64 12.88
C TYR A 367 -11.65 -0.65 11.92
N MET A 368 -12.03 0.49 12.46
CA MET A 368 -12.48 1.66 11.70
C MET A 368 -11.75 2.90 12.17
N THR A 369 -11.41 3.80 11.25
CA THR A 369 -10.77 5.07 11.55
C THR A 369 -11.65 6.21 11.09
N TYR A 370 -11.77 7.25 11.92
CA TYR A 370 -12.49 8.46 11.55
C TYR A 370 -11.88 9.11 10.31
N GLY A 371 -12.70 9.52 9.37
CA GLY A 371 -12.31 10.26 8.18
C GLY A 371 -11.66 11.60 8.52
N TYR A 372 -11.01 12.22 7.53
CA TYR A 372 -10.18 13.42 7.64
C TYR A 372 -8.76 13.16 8.13
N TYR A 373 -7.95 12.57 7.29
CA TYR A 373 -6.51 12.39 7.53
C TYR A 373 -5.76 13.65 7.97
N GLN A 374 -6.31 14.84 7.72
CA GLN A 374 -5.63 16.12 7.86
C GLN A 374 -5.95 16.88 9.15
N ASN A 375 -6.33 16.22 10.23
CA ASN A 375 -6.64 16.89 11.51
C ASN A 375 -7.69 18.02 11.42
N GLN A 376 -8.56 18.00 10.43
CA GLN A 376 -9.54 19.08 10.21
C GLN A 376 -10.62 19.15 11.28
N ASN A 377 -10.76 18.09 12.08
CA ASN A 377 -11.63 18.11 13.24
C ASN A 377 -10.82 17.96 14.53
N PRO A 378 -10.45 19.08 15.18
CA PRO A 378 -9.66 19.06 16.40
C PRO A 378 -10.34 18.37 17.57
N ASN A 379 -11.66 18.22 17.51
CA ASN A 379 -12.43 17.57 18.58
C ASN A 379 -12.52 16.05 18.40
N GLY A 380 -12.06 15.51 17.25
CA GLY A 380 -12.23 14.10 16.91
C GLY A 380 -13.70 13.72 16.70
N ALA A 381 -13.94 12.42 16.56
CA ALA A 381 -15.28 11.84 16.38
C ALA A 381 -15.66 10.94 17.57
N PHE A 382 -15.38 11.39 18.76
CA PHE A 382 -15.70 10.67 20.00
C PHE A 382 -17.21 10.47 20.17
N GLY A 383 -17.65 9.25 20.44
CA GLY A 383 -19.08 8.87 20.55
C GLY A 383 -19.75 8.61 19.19
N ARG A 384 -19.04 8.74 18.07
CA ARG A 384 -19.61 8.53 16.74
C ARG A 384 -19.83 7.06 16.41
N GLU A 385 -19.00 6.17 16.95
CA GLU A 385 -19.13 4.73 16.78
C GLU A 385 -20.50 4.21 17.26
N GLU A 386 -21.03 4.76 18.34
CA GLU A 386 -22.32 4.35 18.89
C GLU A 386 -23.51 4.77 18.05
N SER A 387 -23.38 5.88 17.30
CA SER A 387 -24.45 6.46 16.49
C SER A 387 -24.41 6.11 15.01
N HIS A 388 -23.27 5.68 14.51
CA HIS A 388 -23.03 5.49 13.08
C HIS A 388 -22.73 4.05 12.68
N PHE A 389 -22.19 3.23 13.59
CA PHE A 389 -21.70 1.88 13.25
C PHE A 389 -22.26 0.89 14.25
N GLU A 390 -23.42 0.35 13.93
CA GLU A 390 -24.08 -0.63 14.78
C GLU A 390 -23.15 -1.82 15.06
N ASN A 391 -23.03 -2.19 16.32
CA ASN A 391 -22.16 -3.23 16.85
C ASN A 391 -20.64 -2.96 16.76
N LEU A 392 -20.20 -1.75 16.42
CA LEU A 392 -18.77 -1.42 16.46
C LEU A 392 -18.38 -0.99 17.90
N PRO A 393 -17.52 -1.74 18.59
CA PRO A 393 -17.05 -1.34 19.92
C PRO A 393 -15.96 -0.27 19.82
N LYS A 394 -15.84 0.58 20.85
CA LYS A 394 -14.76 1.59 20.95
C LYS A 394 -13.36 0.98 20.78
N SER A 395 -13.16 -0.25 21.22
CA SER A 395 -11.89 -0.97 21.07
C SER A 395 -11.46 -1.23 19.61
N LYS A 396 -12.38 -1.06 18.64
CA LYS A 396 -12.11 -1.16 17.20
C LYS A 396 -12.18 0.18 16.46
N TYR A 397 -12.28 1.30 17.18
CA TYR A 397 -12.48 2.61 16.54
C TYR A 397 -11.36 3.58 16.90
N ALA A 398 -10.87 4.31 15.87
CA ALA A 398 -9.92 5.41 15.98
C ALA A 398 -10.67 6.75 15.81
N PRO A 399 -11.03 7.46 16.88
CA PRO A 399 -11.82 8.69 16.78
C PRO A 399 -10.98 9.91 16.38
N LEU A 400 -9.65 9.83 16.49
CA LEU A 400 -8.73 10.95 16.35
C LEU A 400 -7.68 10.66 15.27
N PRO A 401 -7.82 11.24 14.05
CA PRO A 401 -6.74 11.22 13.08
C PRO A 401 -5.61 12.16 13.49
N TRP A 402 -4.37 11.84 13.18
CA TRP A 402 -3.25 12.71 13.44
C TRP A 402 -2.25 12.76 12.29
N LYS A 403 -1.97 13.99 11.82
CA LYS A 403 -1.00 14.30 10.78
C LYS A 403 -0.17 15.51 11.21
N ILE A 404 1.09 15.29 11.50
CA ILE A 404 1.99 16.31 12.06
C ILE A 404 2.12 17.57 11.20
N ASN A 405 2.08 17.43 9.88
CA ASN A 405 2.27 18.57 8.98
C ASN A 405 1.25 19.69 9.18
N ASP A 406 0.02 19.34 9.56
CA ASP A 406 -1.03 20.33 9.74
C ASP A 406 -0.85 21.09 11.04
N GLU A 407 -0.20 20.51 12.03
CA GLU A 407 0.16 21.17 13.28
C GLU A 407 1.39 22.08 13.12
N LEU A 408 2.31 21.72 12.24
CA LEU A 408 3.51 22.51 11.96
C LEU A 408 3.28 23.67 11.00
N ASN A 409 2.26 23.60 10.13
CA ASN A 409 1.96 24.64 9.15
C ASN A 409 1.08 25.79 9.69
N GLY A 410 0.96 25.93 11.01
CA GLY A 410 0.39 27.12 11.65
C GLY A 410 -1.11 27.30 11.59
N GLY A 411 -1.85 26.29 11.16
CA GLY A 411 -3.33 26.28 11.23
C GLY A 411 -3.87 25.99 12.64
N TRP A 412 -3.04 25.59 13.57
CA TRP A 412 -3.45 25.04 14.86
C TRP A 412 -2.72 25.69 16.03
N SER A 413 -3.44 25.96 17.07
CA SER A 413 -2.96 26.53 18.33
C SER A 413 -2.21 25.50 19.19
N GLY A 414 -1.19 24.85 18.65
CA GLY A 414 -0.31 23.97 19.40
C GLY A 414 -0.79 22.51 19.53
N PHE A 415 0.15 21.64 19.83
CA PHE A 415 -0.06 20.22 20.12
C PHE A 415 -0.87 20.06 21.43
N ASP A 416 -2.02 19.40 21.36
CA ASP A 416 -2.93 19.23 22.50
C ASP A 416 -2.95 17.77 22.99
N LYS A 417 -2.16 17.50 24.02
CA LYS A 417 -2.08 16.18 24.67
C LYS A 417 -3.43 15.68 25.21
N SER A 418 -4.34 16.58 25.55
CA SER A 418 -5.63 16.20 26.15
C SER A 418 -6.52 15.37 25.21
N LYS A 419 -6.33 15.53 23.91
CA LYS A 419 -7.04 14.73 22.89
C LYS A 419 -6.62 13.26 22.91
N PHE A 420 -5.32 13.01 23.02
CA PHE A 420 -4.78 11.64 23.11
C PHE A 420 -5.12 11.04 24.48
N GLN A 421 -5.11 11.85 25.55
CA GLN A 421 -5.58 11.42 26.86
C GLN A 421 -7.05 10.97 26.80
N LYS A 422 -7.89 11.67 26.03
CA LYS A 422 -9.30 11.29 25.84
C LYS A 422 -9.44 9.95 25.10
N VAL A 423 -8.58 9.65 24.11
CA VAL A 423 -8.55 8.31 23.47
C VAL A 423 -8.36 7.23 24.51
N LYS A 424 -7.37 7.39 25.42
CA LYS A 424 -7.06 6.45 26.48
C LYS A 424 -8.20 6.35 27.50
N ASP A 425 -8.67 7.47 28.03
CA ASP A 425 -9.65 7.53 29.13
C ASP A 425 -11.03 7.01 28.74
N GLU A 426 -11.44 7.21 27.49
CA GLU A 426 -12.73 6.74 26.98
C GLU A 426 -12.71 5.31 26.45
N GLY A 427 -11.55 4.65 26.45
CA GLY A 427 -11.39 3.23 26.08
C GLY A 427 -11.42 2.97 24.58
N TYR A 428 -10.97 3.93 23.77
CA TYR A 428 -10.76 3.69 22.33
C TYR A 428 -9.53 2.82 22.12
N GLY A 429 -9.66 1.84 21.23
CA GLY A 429 -8.60 0.85 21.04
C GLY A 429 -7.62 1.15 19.93
N ILE A 430 -7.75 2.29 19.23
CA ILE A 430 -6.90 2.60 18.09
C ILE A 430 -6.57 4.10 18.03
N GLN A 431 -5.29 4.40 17.79
CA GLN A 431 -4.80 5.72 17.42
C GLN A 431 -4.29 5.69 15.98
N MET A 432 -4.87 6.52 15.12
CA MET A 432 -4.50 6.63 13.72
C MET A 432 -3.51 7.75 13.47
N PHE A 433 -2.53 7.47 12.61
CA PHE A 433 -1.52 8.40 12.10
C PHE A 433 -1.55 8.40 10.58
N TYR A 434 -1.29 9.56 9.98
CA TYR A 434 -1.25 9.69 8.53
C TYR A 434 0.00 10.41 8.05
N ASN A 435 0.55 9.93 6.95
CA ASN A 435 1.65 10.51 6.19
C ASN A 435 2.83 10.99 7.05
N PRO A 436 3.56 10.06 7.67
CA PRO A 436 4.67 10.36 8.57
C PRO A 436 5.78 11.15 7.86
N LYS A 437 6.51 11.96 8.61
CA LYS A 437 7.66 12.72 8.13
C LYS A 437 8.89 12.46 9.01
N PRO A 438 9.52 11.29 8.89
CA PRO A 438 10.61 10.84 9.78
C PRO A 438 11.80 11.78 9.85
N LEU A 439 12.07 12.52 8.77
CA LEU A 439 13.19 13.48 8.72
C LEU A 439 12.90 14.81 9.44
N MET A 440 11.67 15.02 9.89
CA MET A 440 11.32 16.20 10.68
C MET A 440 11.58 15.89 12.16
N TYR A 441 12.46 16.63 12.80
CA TYR A 441 12.78 16.45 14.22
C TYR A 441 11.53 16.51 15.12
N GLN A 442 10.63 17.46 14.84
CA GLN A 442 9.38 17.60 15.58
C GLN A 442 8.49 16.33 15.50
N TYR A 443 8.57 15.56 14.40
CA TYR A 443 7.80 14.33 14.28
C TYR A 443 8.16 13.33 15.38
N TYR A 444 9.45 13.11 15.58
CA TYR A 444 9.94 12.21 16.64
C TYR A 444 9.55 12.70 18.03
N VAL A 445 9.74 13.99 18.31
CA VAL A 445 9.43 14.58 19.63
C VAL A 445 7.95 14.44 19.94
N LEU A 446 7.07 14.86 19.03
CA LEU A 446 5.62 14.78 19.22
C LEU A 446 5.13 13.33 19.30
N LEU A 447 5.72 12.44 18.51
CA LEU A 447 5.40 11.01 18.57
C LEU A 447 5.73 10.43 19.96
N SER A 448 6.88 10.81 20.55
CA SER A 448 7.25 10.40 21.90
C SER A 448 6.28 10.96 22.95
N GLU A 449 5.88 12.23 22.82
CA GLU A 449 4.90 12.84 23.72
C GLU A 449 3.51 12.19 23.64
N ILE A 450 3.07 11.81 22.44
CA ILE A 450 1.82 11.04 22.24
C ILE A 450 1.94 9.67 22.92
N SER A 451 3.07 9.01 22.72
CA SER A 451 3.33 7.69 23.32
C SER A 451 3.31 7.73 24.83
N GLU A 452 3.91 8.77 25.44
CA GLU A 452 3.86 8.98 26.89
C GLU A 452 2.43 9.10 27.43
N VAL A 453 1.54 9.74 26.66
CA VAL A 453 0.11 9.83 27.02
C VAL A 453 -0.59 8.49 26.88
N LEU A 454 -0.41 7.81 25.74
CA LEU A 454 -1.16 6.59 25.42
C LEU A 454 -0.67 5.38 26.23
N PHE A 455 0.64 5.27 26.48
CA PHE A 455 1.30 4.05 26.99
C PHE A 455 2.10 4.26 28.27
N ASP A 456 2.16 5.48 28.80
CA ASP A 456 3.04 5.86 29.94
C ASP A 456 4.52 5.56 29.64
N ASP A 457 4.92 5.59 28.36
CA ASP A 457 6.26 5.29 27.87
C ASP A 457 6.57 6.11 26.60
N GLY A 458 7.80 6.57 26.45
CA GLY A 458 8.22 7.33 25.28
C GLY A 458 8.65 6.44 24.11
N VAL A 459 8.86 7.07 22.96
CA VAL A 459 9.39 6.42 21.75
C VAL A 459 10.86 6.74 21.59
N GLU A 460 11.63 5.78 21.10
CA GLU A 460 13.00 5.94 20.63
C GLU A 460 13.05 5.74 19.12
N TRP A 461 13.72 6.65 18.40
CA TRP A 461 13.99 6.49 16.97
C TRP A 461 15.41 5.93 16.79
N SER A 462 15.55 4.92 15.92
CA SER A 462 16.85 4.26 15.65
C SER A 462 17.88 5.19 14.99
N GLY A 463 17.49 6.37 14.52
CA GLY A 463 18.31 7.25 13.70
C GLY A 463 18.40 6.82 12.23
N LYS A 464 17.79 5.71 11.85
CA LYS A 464 17.81 5.23 10.47
C LYS A 464 16.64 5.78 9.67
N TYR A 465 16.94 6.21 8.46
CA TYR A 465 15.96 6.61 7.44
C TYR A 465 16.12 5.75 6.18
N TRP A 466 15.02 5.33 5.62
CA TRP A 466 14.95 4.57 4.39
C TRP A 466 14.36 5.44 3.28
N SER A 467 15.13 5.63 2.19
CA SER A 467 14.60 6.29 0.99
C SER A 467 13.47 5.49 0.35
N ARG A 468 12.72 6.09 -0.57
CA ARG A 468 11.64 5.38 -1.30
C ARG A 468 12.14 4.14 -2.05
N THR A 469 13.36 4.15 -2.53
CA THR A 469 14.00 3.04 -3.25
C THR A 469 14.68 2.03 -2.31
N GLY A 470 14.67 2.34 -0.99
CA GLY A 470 15.14 1.44 0.08
C GLY A 470 16.63 1.49 0.30
N GLU A 471 17.30 2.63 0.04
CA GLU A 471 18.63 2.92 0.57
C GLU A 471 18.50 3.35 2.03
N ALA A 472 19.36 2.79 2.87
CA ALA A 472 19.42 3.14 4.28
C ALA A 472 20.39 4.28 4.51
N TYR A 473 19.94 5.30 5.22
CA TYR A 473 20.77 6.40 5.71
C TYR A 473 20.74 6.34 7.23
N GLN A 474 21.93 6.32 7.85
CA GLN A 474 22.03 6.44 9.29
C GLN A 474 22.13 7.92 9.64
N GLY A 475 21.06 8.46 10.19
CA GLY A 475 21.04 9.79 10.78
C GLY A 475 21.72 9.78 12.14
N LYS A 476 22.33 10.90 12.49
CA LYS A 476 22.70 11.22 13.86
C LYS A 476 21.68 12.25 14.34
N MET A 477 21.08 12.02 15.49
CA MET A 477 20.36 13.10 16.18
C MET A 477 21.39 14.20 16.47
N LEU A 478 21.22 15.32 15.80
CA LEU A 478 22.13 16.45 15.99
C LEU A 478 21.83 17.10 17.33
N GLY A 479 22.80 17.07 18.22
CA GLY A 479 22.77 17.86 19.45
C GLY A 479 23.08 19.33 19.16
N TYR A 480 22.90 20.17 20.17
CA TYR A 480 23.16 21.59 20.09
C TYR A 480 24.59 21.94 19.55
N GLU A 481 25.60 21.17 19.93
CA GLU A 481 26.97 21.36 19.49
C GLU A 481 27.23 20.96 18.04
N ASP A 482 26.44 20.03 17.51
CA ASP A 482 26.68 19.44 16.20
C ASP A 482 26.32 20.39 15.03
N LEU A 483 25.51 21.42 15.29
CA LEU A 483 25.10 22.39 14.26
C LEU A 483 26.08 23.58 14.17
N VAL A 484 26.88 23.79 15.18
CA VAL A 484 27.86 24.89 15.19
C VAL A 484 28.95 24.65 14.14
N GLY A 485 29.18 25.64 13.29
CA GLY A 485 30.21 25.54 12.25
C GLY A 485 29.87 26.26 10.96
N GLU A 486 30.66 25.98 9.93
CA GLU A 486 30.50 26.51 8.59
C GLU A 486 29.90 25.44 7.68
N TRP A 487 28.80 25.77 7.01
CA TRP A 487 27.99 24.82 6.22
C TRP A 487 27.83 25.29 4.78
N LYS A 488 28.13 24.39 3.82
CA LYS A 488 27.84 24.63 2.42
C LYS A 488 26.42 24.14 2.12
N VAL A 489 25.55 25.04 1.72
CA VAL A 489 24.19 24.68 1.28
C VAL A 489 24.26 24.11 -0.13
N THR A 490 23.83 22.85 -0.31
CA THR A 490 23.83 22.14 -1.59
C THR A 490 22.46 22.10 -2.27
N SER A 491 21.39 22.31 -1.49
CA SER A 491 20.02 22.45 -1.98
C SER A 491 19.19 23.20 -0.94
N SER A 492 18.24 23.98 -1.36
CA SER A 492 17.33 24.66 -0.45
C SER A 492 15.88 24.41 -0.86
N ASN A 493 15.14 23.71 0.01
CA ASN A 493 13.67 23.70 0.01
C ASN A 493 13.26 24.12 1.43
N SER A 494 13.12 25.42 1.65
CA SER A 494 12.94 25.95 3.00
C SER A 494 11.58 26.61 3.16
N LEU A 495 10.83 26.14 4.15
CA LEU A 495 9.71 26.87 4.75
C LEU A 495 10.28 27.64 5.96
N PHE A 496 10.14 28.97 5.97
CA PHE A 496 10.57 29.77 7.10
C PHE A 496 9.38 30.27 7.89
N THR A 497 9.50 30.20 9.21
CA THR A 497 8.69 30.99 10.12
C THR A 497 9.54 32.11 10.69
N TYR A 498 9.01 33.32 10.74
CA TYR A 498 9.61 34.41 11.48
C TYR A 498 8.54 35.09 12.35
N VAL A 499 8.97 35.76 13.36
CA VAL A 499 8.06 36.57 14.20
C VAL A 499 8.23 38.01 13.73
N ASP A 500 7.09 38.65 13.37
CA ASP A 500 7.11 40.06 12.96
C ASP A 500 7.40 41.00 14.15
N GLU A 501 7.56 42.27 13.87
CA GLU A 501 7.86 43.29 14.89
C GLU A 501 6.78 43.40 15.98
N GLU A 502 5.58 42.87 15.73
CA GLU A 502 4.44 42.86 16.66
C GLU A 502 4.36 41.56 17.46
N GLY A 503 5.30 40.62 17.25
CA GLY A 503 5.36 39.33 17.95
C GLY A 503 4.47 38.23 17.37
N ASN A 504 3.90 38.44 16.17
CA ASN A 504 3.04 37.43 15.53
C ASN A 504 3.85 36.50 14.63
N PRO A 505 3.62 35.16 14.67
CA PRO A 505 4.26 34.25 13.75
C PRO A 505 3.77 34.49 12.32
N ARG A 506 4.71 34.66 11.41
CA ARG A 506 4.48 34.80 9.97
C ARG A 506 5.18 33.67 9.23
N TRP A 507 4.56 33.26 8.10
CA TRP A 507 5.06 32.20 7.25
C TRP A 507 5.49 32.78 5.91
N TRP A 508 6.63 32.33 5.42
CA TRP A 508 7.05 32.59 4.05
C TRP A 508 7.22 31.28 3.31
N ASP A 509 6.32 31.03 2.34
CA ASP A 509 6.47 29.95 1.38
C ASP A 509 7.38 30.46 0.24
N TRP A 510 8.62 30.07 0.28
CA TRP A 510 9.57 30.38 -0.78
C TRP A 510 9.68 29.18 -1.74
N LYS A 511 8.81 29.18 -2.78
CA LYS A 511 8.95 28.28 -3.93
C LYS A 511 10.03 28.83 -4.85
N GLY A 512 11.29 28.43 -4.63
CA GLY A 512 12.40 28.75 -5.50
C GLY A 512 13.72 28.30 -4.89
N SER A 513 14.64 27.80 -5.73
CA SER A 513 16.01 27.56 -5.34
C SER A 513 16.68 28.89 -5.00
N GLN A 514 17.10 29.07 -3.74
CA GLN A 514 17.99 30.15 -3.38
C GLN A 514 19.43 29.78 -3.75
N GLU A 515 20.10 30.67 -4.45
CA GLU A 515 21.55 30.59 -4.58
C GLU A 515 22.17 31.14 -3.31
N PHE A 516 22.92 30.31 -2.62
CA PHE A 516 23.73 30.72 -1.49
C PHE A 516 25.12 31.09 -2.01
N GLU A 517 25.40 32.37 -2.11
CA GLU A 517 26.71 32.88 -2.56
C GLU A 517 27.83 32.61 -1.53
N LYS A 518 27.46 32.43 -0.27
CA LYS A 518 28.40 32.22 0.84
C LYS A 518 27.99 30.99 1.65
N ASN A 519 28.96 30.40 2.32
CA ASN A 519 28.65 29.36 3.30
C ASN A 519 27.86 29.96 4.48
N VAL A 520 26.92 29.16 4.99
CA VAL A 520 26.16 29.49 6.19
C VAL A 520 27.06 29.25 7.41
N ILE A 521 27.14 30.21 8.31
CA ILE A 521 27.86 30.07 9.58
C ILE A 521 26.86 30.01 10.71
N ILE A 522 26.94 28.97 11.53
CA ILE A 522 26.08 28.78 12.71
C ILE A 522 26.97 28.88 13.95
N GLU A 523 26.68 29.84 14.82
CA GLU A 523 27.32 30.03 16.08
C GLU A 523 26.33 29.91 17.24
N LYS A 524 26.80 29.60 18.44
CA LYS A 524 25.96 29.65 19.63
C LYS A 524 25.59 31.09 19.95
N ASP A 525 24.37 31.30 20.44
CA ASP A 525 24.02 32.58 21.04
C ASP A 525 24.80 32.83 22.35
N GLU A 526 24.77 34.07 22.81
CA GLU A 526 25.49 34.44 24.06
C GLU A 526 24.95 33.72 25.30
N GLU A 527 23.67 33.31 25.26
CA GLU A 527 23.02 32.58 26.36
C GLU A 527 23.30 31.08 26.34
N GLY A 528 23.82 30.53 25.22
CA GLY A 528 24.04 29.10 25.02
C GLY A 528 22.78 28.26 24.93
N THR A 529 21.64 28.88 24.56
CA THR A 529 20.33 28.26 24.44
C THR A 529 19.78 28.28 23.02
N GLY A 530 20.43 28.96 22.11
CA GLY A 530 20.06 29.11 20.72
C GLY A 530 21.23 29.26 19.79
N TYR A 531 20.98 29.71 18.56
CA TYR A 531 22.01 29.94 17.54
C TYR A 531 21.90 31.33 16.95
N VAL A 532 23.03 31.84 16.50
CA VAL A 532 23.15 32.94 15.55
C VAL A 532 23.57 32.33 14.21
N VAL A 533 22.77 32.53 13.16
CA VAL A 533 23.00 32.00 11.83
C VAL A 533 23.32 33.14 10.87
N TYR A 534 24.50 33.13 10.27
CA TYR A 534 24.93 34.14 9.31
C TYR A 534 24.82 33.62 7.87
N ASN A 535 24.63 34.53 6.93
CA ASN A 535 24.59 34.26 5.48
C ASN A 535 23.50 33.29 5.05
N TRP A 536 22.35 33.28 5.71
CA TRP A 536 21.23 32.45 5.30
C TRP A 536 20.45 33.10 4.16
N GLY A 537 20.82 32.76 2.93
CA GLY A 537 20.24 33.36 1.73
C GLY A 537 20.41 34.89 1.69
N THR A 538 19.30 35.63 1.63
CA THR A 538 19.31 37.10 1.67
C THR A 538 19.38 37.69 3.08
N PHE A 539 19.30 36.85 4.12
CA PHE A 539 19.39 37.32 5.51
C PHE A 539 20.86 37.31 5.98
N PRO A 540 21.40 38.47 6.38
CA PRO A 540 22.80 38.53 6.85
C PRO A 540 22.97 37.82 8.20
N GLU A 541 21.94 37.83 9.04
CA GLU A 541 21.92 37.23 10.37
C GLU A 541 20.52 36.84 10.79
N ILE A 542 20.37 35.68 11.39
CA ILE A 542 19.13 35.18 11.99
C ILE A 542 19.47 34.63 13.38
N THR A 543 18.65 34.93 14.38
CA THR A 543 18.76 34.35 15.71
C THR A 543 17.59 33.42 15.99
N GLY A 544 17.82 32.25 16.57
CA GLY A 544 16.81 31.29 16.94
C GLY A 544 17.19 30.51 18.19
N LYS A 545 16.20 30.09 18.97
CA LYS A 545 16.42 29.19 20.11
C LYS A 545 16.54 27.76 19.64
N TYR A 546 17.41 26.99 20.26
CA TYR A 546 17.44 25.54 20.11
C TYR A 546 16.19 24.97 20.77
N PRO A 547 15.39 24.12 20.08
CA PRO A 547 14.16 23.56 20.60
C PRO A 547 14.37 22.55 21.73
#